data_c250be0a21cfd6d671c6ab35ff1b1a40
#
_entry.id   c250be0a21cfd6d671c6ab35ff1b1a40
#
_cell.length_a   1.000
_cell.length_b   1.000
_cell.length_c   1.000
_cell.angle_alpha   90.00
_cell.angle_beta   90.00
_cell.angle_gamma   90.00
#
_symmetry.space_group_name_H-M   'P 1'
#
loop_
_entity.id
_entity.type
_entity.pdbx_description
1 polymer ?
#
loop_
_entity_poly.entity_id
_entity_poly.type
_entity_poly.pdbx_seq_one_letter_code
_entity_poly.pdbx_strand_id
1 'polypeptide(L)'
;MPKKIMTGIDVFDAAMERIEWVFDTFSSVCLSFSGGKDSTVLFHLMANIARRKKRRFSVLFVDWEAQYQCTIEHVTRLREMYDDITDTFFWVALPLTTVNGVSQVQPEWVCWEDGAEWVRQPPEDAITRASFFPFYQNAMTFEEFIPAFNHWFAREKGMVAAILTGVRADESLNRFM
;
A
#
# COMPACT_ATOMS: atom_id res chain seq x y z
N MET A 1 7.08 -14.23 26.75
CA MET A 1 7.33 -13.18 25.72
C MET A 1 8.51 -13.62 24.88
N PRO A 2 8.40 -13.64 23.56
CA PRO A 2 9.57 -13.93 22.73
C PRO A 2 10.66 -12.88 23.00
N LYS A 3 11.87 -13.34 23.20
CA LYS A 3 13.01 -12.50 23.54
C LYS A 3 13.55 -11.87 22.25
N LYS A 4 13.71 -10.54 22.21
CA LYS A 4 14.41 -9.88 21.08
C LYS A 4 15.80 -10.47 20.95
N ILE A 5 16.14 -10.97 19.76
CA ILE A 5 17.45 -11.48 19.41
C ILE A 5 18.17 -10.40 18.61
N MET A 6 19.29 -9.90 19.14
CA MET A 6 20.14 -8.96 18.42
C MET A 6 21.01 -9.75 17.44
N THR A 7 20.80 -9.54 16.15
CA THR A 7 21.50 -10.30 15.09
C THR A 7 22.86 -9.71 14.70
N GLY A 8 23.18 -8.50 15.14
CA GLY A 8 24.37 -7.75 14.72
C GLY A 8 24.29 -7.15 13.31
N ILE A 9 23.18 -7.38 12.61
CA ILE A 9 22.88 -6.78 11.29
C ILE A 9 21.99 -5.58 11.52
N ASP A 10 22.28 -4.46 10.89
CA ASP A 10 21.42 -3.27 10.99
C ASP A 10 20.12 -3.43 10.18
N VAL A 11 19.17 -2.54 10.44
CA VAL A 11 17.83 -2.60 9.82
C VAL A 11 17.89 -2.37 8.31
N PHE A 12 18.80 -1.53 7.85
CA PHE A 12 18.96 -1.21 6.43
C PHE A 12 19.48 -2.45 5.67
N ASP A 13 20.55 -3.06 6.13
CA ASP A 13 21.14 -4.26 5.51
C ASP A 13 20.14 -5.42 5.52
N ALA A 14 19.47 -5.65 6.65
CA ALA A 14 18.43 -6.68 6.75
C ALA A 14 17.23 -6.43 5.83
N ALA A 15 16.84 -5.17 5.62
CA ALA A 15 15.77 -4.81 4.69
C ALA A 15 16.22 -5.02 3.24
N MET A 16 17.42 -4.58 2.88
CA MET A 16 17.98 -4.76 1.54
C MET A 16 18.06 -6.23 1.15
N GLU A 17 18.59 -7.08 2.03
CA GLU A 17 18.70 -8.53 1.80
C GLU A 17 17.31 -9.16 1.55
N ARG A 18 16.31 -8.84 2.40
CA ARG A 18 14.95 -9.35 2.24
C ARG A 18 14.28 -8.89 0.94
N ILE A 19 14.43 -7.61 0.59
CA ILE A 19 13.85 -7.09 -0.64
C ILE A 19 14.53 -7.73 -1.86
N GLU A 20 15.84 -7.90 -1.86
CA GLU A 20 16.57 -8.61 -2.92
C GLU A 20 16.06 -10.04 -3.08
N TRP A 21 15.93 -10.78 -1.98
CA TRP A 21 15.38 -12.12 -1.99
C TRP A 21 13.95 -12.16 -2.56
N VAL A 22 13.10 -11.19 -2.20
CA VAL A 22 11.73 -11.08 -2.76
C VAL A 22 11.78 -10.90 -4.27
N PHE A 23 12.61 -9.97 -4.77
CA PHE A 23 12.71 -9.74 -6.20
C PHE A 23 13.33 -10.92 -6.97
N ASP A 24 14.14 -11.75 -6.33
CA ASP A 24 14.71 -12.96 -6.94
C ASP A 24 13.72 -14.13 -6.92
N THR A 25 12.86 -14.19 -5.91
CA THR A 25 11.96 -15.32 -5.70
C THR A 25 10.61 -15.14 -6.42
N PHE A 26 10.07 -13.92 -6.44
CA PHE A 26 8.72 -13.65 -6.95
C PHE A 26 8.76 -12.91 -8.28
N SER A 27 8.02 -13.42 -9.26
CA SER A 27 7.90 -12.77 -10.57
C SER A 27 7.14 -11.43 -10.48
N SER A 28 6.18 -11.34 -9.59
CA SER A 28 5.34 -10.15 -9.37
C SER A 28 5.46 -9.64 -7.94
N VAL A 29 5.74 -8.36 -7.81
CA VAL A 29 5.93 -7.70 -6.51
C VAL A 29 5.05 -6.46 -6.46
N CYS A 30 4.38 -6.24 -5.34
CA CYS A 30 3.60 -5.04 -5.10
C CYS A 30 3.98 -4.40 -3.75
N LEU A 31 4.07 -3.09 -3.71
CA LEU A 31 4.20 -2.30 -2.49
C LEU A 31 2.82 -1.85 -2.03
N SER A 32 2.40 -2.19 -0.82
CA SER A 32 1.29 -1.53 -0.13
C SER A 32 1.83 -0.24 0.48
N PHE A 33 1.49 0.89 -0.16
CA PHE A 33 2.05 2.21 0.13
C PHE A 33 1.01 3.07 0.85
N SER A 34 1.33 3.58 2.03
CA SER A 34 0.42 4.43 2.81
C SER A 34 0.73 5.94 2.70
N GLY A 35 1.81 6.32 2.00
CA GLY A 35 2.31 7.70 2.01
C GLY A 35 3.04 8.10 3.29
N GLY A 36 3.10 7.22 4.30
CA GLY A 36 3.82 7.47 5.55
C GLY A 36 5.33 7.23 5.45
N LYS A 37 6.08 7.67 6.47
CA LYS A 37 7.56 7.64 6.47
C LYS A 37 8.15 6.25 6.22
N ASP A 38 7.62 5.21 6.88
CA ASP A 38 8.19 3.87 6.82
C ASP A 38 7.91 3.20 5.46
N SER A 39 6.71 3.37 4.92
CA SER A 39 6.38 2.91 3.57
C SER A 39 7.12 3.70 2.48
N THR A 40 7.45 4.98 2.73
CA THR A 40 8.29 5.79 1.85
C THR A 40 9.73 5.26 1.80
N VAL A 41 10.32 4.95 2.95
CA VAL A 41 11.65 4.32 3.00
C VAL A 41 11.64 3.01 2.23
N LEU A 42 10.64 2.16 2.45
CA LEU A 42 10.49 0.90 1.73
C LEU A 42 10.39 1.12 0.22
N PHE A 43 9.64 2.13 -0.22
CA PHE A 43 9.53 2.47 -1.65
C PHE A 43 10.90 2.80 -2.25
N HIS A 44 11.69 3.66 -1.58
CA HIS A 44 13.05 4.01 -2.05
C HIS A 44 13.98 2.79 -2.12
N LEU A 45 13.94 1.90 -1.12
CA LEU A 45 14.74 0.67 -1.11
C LEU A 45 14.35 -0.27 -2.25
N MET A 46 13.04 -0.49 -2.44
CA MET A 46 12.52 -1.30 -3.54
C MET A 46 12.89 -0.72 -4.90
N ALA A 47 12.77 0.60 -5.08
CA ALA A 47 13.13 1.29 -6.31
C ALA A 47 14.62 1.11 -6.67
N ASN A 48 15.50 1.22 -5.68
CA ASN A 48 16.94 1.00 -5.85
C ASN A 48 17.21 -0.43 -6.35
N ILE A 49 16.62 -1.43 -5.69
CA ILE A 49 16.80 -2.85 -6.06
C ILE A 49 16.18 -3.15 -7.42
N ALA A 50 14.98 -2.64 -7.71
CA ALA A 50 14.30 -2.82 -8.98
C ALA A 50 15.15 -2.30 -10.16
N ARG A 51 15.75 -1.10 -10.02
CA ARG A 51 16.66 -0.55 -11.03
C ARG A 51 17.91 -1.42 -11.23
N ARG A 52 18.55 -1.87 -10.14
CA ARG A 52 19.73 -2.75 -10.23
C ARG A 52 19.40 -4.07 -10.91
N LYS A 53 18.22 -4.63 -10.63
CA LYS A 53 17.77 -5.91 -11.22
C LYS A 53 17.05 -5.75 -12.55
N LYS A 54 16.88 -4.53 -13.06
CA LYS A 54 16.12 -4.20 -14.27
C LYS A 54 14.70 -4.79 -14.23
N ARG A 55 14.06 -4.68 -13.09
CA ARG A 55 12.70 -5.15 -12.82
C ARG A 55 11.77 -3.98 -12.49
N ARG A 56 10.47 -4.23 -12.60
CA ARG A 56 9.42 -3.30 -12.20
C ARG A 56 8.58 -3.95 -11.09
N PHE A 57 7.86 -3.12 -10.34
CA PHE A 57 6.89 -3.58 -9.34
C PHE A 57 5.66 -2.68 -9.35
N SER A 58 4.56 -3.21 -8.84
CA SER A 58 3.32 -2.44 -8.71
C SER A 58 3.24 -1.75 -7.35
N VAL A 59 2.43 -0.70 -7.26
CA VAL A 59 2.18 0.04 -6.02
C VAL A 59 0.67 0.11 -5.79
N LEU A 60 0.22 -0.23 -4.59
CA LEU A 60 -1.14 -0.01 -4.13
C LEU A 60 -1.14 1.15 -3.13
N PHE A 61 -1.87 2.20 -3.43
CA PHE A 61 -2.18 3.30 -2.53
C PHE A 61 -3.69 3.41 -2.36
N VAL A 62 -4.19 3.20 -1.14
CA VAL A 62 -5.59 3.43 -0.78
C VAL A 62 -5.72 4.85 -0.29
N ASP A 63 -6.48 5.63 -1.04
CA ASP A 63 -6.73 7.03 -0.78
C ASP A 63 -7.99 7.19 0.09
N TRP A 64 -7.80 7.65 1.31
CA TRP A 64 -8.85 7.85 2.31
C TRP A 64 -9.57 9.19 2.21
N GLU A 65 -9.56 9.84 1.05
CA GLU A 65 -10.23 11.14 0.82
C GLU A 65 -9.71 12.26 1.74
N ALA A 66 -9.95 12.18 3.04
CA ALA A 66 -9.58 13.19 4.05
C ALA A 66 -8.11 13.13 4.49
N GLN A 67 -7.22 12.72 3.61
CA GLN A 67 -5.77 12.77 3.89
C GLN A 67 -5.22 14.20 3.78
N TYR A 68 -4.14 14.47 4.51
CA TYR A 68 -3.46 15.76 4.42
C TYR A 68 -2.97 16.05 3.00
N GLN A 69 -3.09 17.29 2.57
CA GLN A 69 -2.65 17.75 1.26
C GLN A 69 -1.17 17.39 1.00
N CYS A 70 -0.31 17.57 2.01
CA CYS A 70 1.12 17.21 1.89
C CYS A 70 1.35 15.70 1.66
N THR A 71 0.46 14.84 2.17
CA THR A 71 0.52 13.40 1.90
C THR A 71 0.21 13.12 0.43
N ILE A 72 -0.84 13.72 -0.10
CA ILE A 72 -1.23 13.57 -1.50
C ILE A 72 -0.12 14.08 -2.45
N GLU A 73 0.43 15.26 -2.17
CA GLU A 73 1.55 15.83 -2.92
C GLU A 73 2.80 14.94 -2.86
N HIS A 74 3.07 14.35 -1.70
CA HIS A 74 4.17 13.40 -1.52
C HIS A 74 3.97 12.12 -2.34
N VAL A 75 2.78 11.54 -2.32
CA VAL A 75 2.44 10.34 -3.08
C VAL A 75 2.55 10.62 -4.59
N THR A 76 2.00 11.74 -5.05
CA THR A 76 2.09 12.17 -6.46
C THR A 76 3.54 12.31 -6.90
N ARG A 77 4.35 13.01 -6.11
CA ARG A 77 5.79 13.18 -6.41
C ARG A 77 6.55 11.87 -6.48
N LEU A 78 6.29 10.92 -5.58
CA LEU A 78 6.95 9.60 -5.61
C LEU A 78 6.49 8.77 -6.81
N ARG A 79 5.23 8.83 -7.16
CA ARG A 79 4.68 8.18 -8.33
C ARG A 79 5.39 8.66 -9.60
N GLU A 80 5.52 9.99 -9.79
CA GLU A 80 6.24 10.60 -10.91
C GLU A 80 7.73 10.24 -10.90
N MET A 81 8.38 10.32 -9.73
CA MET A 81 9.82 10.03 -9.56
C MET A 81 10.17 8.60 -9.95
N TYR A 82 9.25 7.64 -9.75
CA TYR A 82 9.47 6.21 -9.92
C TYR A 82 8.64 5.59 -11.05
N ASP A 83 8.13 6.40 -11.98
CA ASP A 83 7.37 5.92 -13.14
C ASP A 83 8.18 4.93 -14.00
N ASP A 84 9.49 5.14 -14.10
CA ASP A 84 10.42 4.27 -14.86
C ASP A 84 10.45 2.82 -14.35
N ILE A 85 10.21 2.60 -13.05
CA ILE A 85 10.27 1.27 -12.43
C ILE A 85 8.91 0.81 -11.86
N THR A 86 7.87 1.60 -11.99
CA THR A 86 6.52 1.22 -11.57
C THR A 86 5.79 0.56 -12.74
N ASP A 87 5.35 -0.68 -12.54
CA ASP A 87 4.54 -1.43 -13.51
C ASP A 87 3.11 -0.89 -13.56
N THR A 88 2.47 -0.83 -12.40
CA THR A 88 1.14 -0.26 -12.24
C THR A 88 1.03 0.44 -10.89
N PHE A 89 0.56 1.68 -10.89
CA PHE A 89 0.24 2.40 -9.67
C PHE A 89 -1.28 2.39 -9.46
N PHE A 90 -1.74 1.55 -8.53
CA PHE A 90 -3.16 1.46 -8.16
C PHE A 90 -3.47 2.56 -7.14
N TRP A 91 -3.89 3.73 -7.62
CA TRP A 91 -4.42 4.80 -6.78
C TRP A 91 -5.91 4.56 -6.58
N VAL A 92 -6.29 3.99 -5.44
CA VAL A 92 -7.66 3.56 -5.18
C VAL A 92 -8.42 4.65 -4.44
N ALA A 93 -9.43 5.21 -5.07
CA ALA A 93 -10.38 6.18 -4.53
C ALA A 93 -11.81 5.63 -4.68
N LEU A 94 -12.08 4.54 -3.97
CA LEU A 94 -13.37 3.84 -3.97
C LEU A 94 -14.07 4.04 -2.61
N PRO A 95 -15.40 3.95 -2.56
CA PRO A 95 -16.14 3.93 -1.30
C PRO A 95 -15.68 2.78 -0.39
N LEU A 96 -14.87 3.11 0.61
CA LEU A 96 -14.37 2.17 1.61
C LEU A 96 -14.69 2.65 3.02
N THR A 97 -15.11 1.73 3.89
CA THR A 97 -15.40 2.02 5.29
C THR A 97 -14.13 2.03 6.12
N THR A 98 -13.98 3.05 6.95
CA THR A 98 -12.90 3.15 7.93
C THR A 98 -13.41 3.67 9.27
N VAL A 99 -12.61 3.48 10.32
CA VAL A 99 -12.91 3.98 11.65
C VAL A 99 -12.88 5.51 11.66
N ASN A 100 -13.94 6.13 12.18
CA ASN A 100 -13.98 7.55 12.40
C ASN A 100 -13.32 7.91 13.74
N GLY A 101 -12.05 8.30 13.68
CA GLY A 101 -11.26 8.64 14.87
C GLY A 101 -11.69 9.91 15.62
N VAL A 102 -12.61 10.72 15.07
CA VAL A 102 -13.04 12.00 15.67
C VAL A 102 -14.45 11.97 16.22
N SER A 103 -15.24 10.95 15.94
CA SER A 103 -16.63 10.86 16.41
C SER A 103 -16.91 9.54 17.12
N GLN A 104 -17.44 9.63 18.34
CA GLN A 104 -17.98 8.48 19.06
C GLN A 104 -19.44 8.17 18.69
N VAL A 105 -20.13 9.12 18.06
CA VAL A 105 -21.53 8.98 17.63
C VAL A 105 -21.62 8.30 16.26
N GLN A 106 -20.67 8.59 15.40
CA GLN A 106 -20.48 7.93 14.11
C GLN A 106 -19.13 7.23 14.11
N PRO A 107 -19.05 5.98 14.58
CA PRO A 107 -17.78 5.27 14.75
C PRO A 107 -17.11 4.87 13.42
N GLU A 108 -17.88 4.89 12.34
CA GLU A 108 -17.40 4.55 10.99
C GLU A 108 -17.66 5.70 10.03
N TRP A 109 -16.85 5.79 9.01
CA TRP A 109 -16.96 6.75 7.93
C TRP A 109 -16.66 6.04 6.60
N VAL A 110 -17.44 6.35 5.57
CA VAL A 110 -17.22 5.87 4.21
C VAL A 110 -16.55 6.99 3.42
N CYS A 111 -15.28 6.78 3.04
CA CYS A 111 -14.60 7.71 2.14
C CYS A 111 -15.14 7.56 0.71
N TRP A 112 -15.11 8.62 -0.08
CA TRP A 112 -15.56 8.65 -1.48
C TRP A 112 -17.01 8.17 -1.67
N GLU A 113 -17.86 8.39 -0.66
CA GLU A 113 -19.26 7.96 -0.68
C GLU A 113 -20.02 8.62 -1.84
N ASP A 114 -20.75 7.82 -2.60
CA ASP A 114 -21.55 8.30 -3.73
C ASP A 114 -22.66 9.25 -3.24
N GLY A 115 -22.71 10.43 -3.86
CA GLY A 115 -23.71 11.46 -3.50
C GLY A 115 -23.35 12.31 -2.27
N ALA A 116 -22.24 12.04 -1.59
CA ALA A 116 -21.72 12.90 -0.54
C ALA A 116 -20.89 14.07 -1.10
N GLU A 117 -20.72 15.13 -0.31
CA GLU A 117 -19.77 16.19 -0.58
C GLU A 117 -18.38 15.75 -0.13
N TRP A 118 -17.49 15.54 -1.09
CA TRP A 118 -16.13 15.08 -0.80
C TRP A 118 -15.23 16.20 -0.32
N VAL A 119 -14.31 15.88 0.59
CA VAL A 119 -13.31 16.83 1.12
C VAL A 119 -12.43 17.41 -0.01
N ARG A 120 -12.18 16.62 -1.05
CA ARG A 120 -11.44 17.00 -2.27
C ARG A 120 -11.83 16.11 -3.44
N GLN A 121 -11.37 16.44 -4.62
CA GLN A 121 -11.51 15.54 -5.77
C GLN A 121 -10.35 14.53 -5.82
N PRO A 122 -10.57 13.28 -6.24
CA PRO A 122 -9.51 12.33 -6.51
C PRO A 122 -8.74 12.78 -7.76
N PRO A 123 -7.48 12.34 -7.94
CA PRO A 123 -6.76 12.51 -9.20
C PRO A 123 -7.54 11.93 -10.39
N GLU A 124 -7.40 12.53 -11.56
CA GLU A 124 -8.15 12.12 -12.77
C GLU A 124 -7.96 10.65 -13.15
N ASP A 125 -6.78 10.11 -12.87
CA ASP A 125 -6.40 8.73 -13.16
C ASP A 125 -6.53 7.78 -11.97
N ALA A 126 -7.11 8.24 -10.86
CA ALA A 126 -7.45 7.37 -9.73
C ALA A 126 -8.54 6.36 -10.12
N ILE A 127 -8.48 5.20 -9.50
CA ILE A 127 -9.49 4.15 -9.65
C ILE A 127 -10.70 4.53 -8.82
N THR A 128 -11.71 5.09 -9.50
CA THR A 128 -12.98 5.53 -8.91
C THR A 128 -14.16 4.63 -9.30
N ARG A 129 -13.95 3.70 -10.25
CA ARG A 129 -15.01 2.82 -10.74
C ARG A 129 -15.00 1.50 -10.00
N ALA A 130 -16.10 1.18 -9.33
CA ALA A 130 -16.32 -0.10 -8.63
C ALA A 130 -16.04 -1.34 -9.51
N SER A 131 -16.36 -1.25 -10.81
CA SER A 131 -16.13 -2.35 -11.76
C SER A 131 -14.67 -2.64 -12.10
N PHE A 132 -13.72 -1.82 -11.64
CA PHE A 132 -12.30 -2.05 -11.88
C PHE A 132 -11.80 -3.32 -11.18
N PHE A 133 -12.28 -3.55 -9.95
CA PHE A 133 -11.93 -4.73 -9.19
C PHE A 133 -13.13 -5.68 -9.12
N PRO A 134 -13.07 -6.88 -9.74
CA PRO A 134 -14.18 -7.82 -9.74
C PRO A 134 -14.62 -8.31 -8.35
N PHE A 135 -13.76 -8.18 -7.36
CA PHE A 135 -14.01 -8.56 -5.96
C PHE A 135 -14.63 -7.43 -5.12
N TYR A 136 -14.62 -6.19 -5.62
CA TYR A 136 -15.04 -5.04 -4.84
C TYR A 136 -16.53 -5.09 -4.52
N GLN A 137 -16.84 -4.78 -3.27
CA GLN A 137 -18.21 -4.57 -2.77
C GLN A 137 -18.29 -3.17 -2.16
N ASN A 138 -19.40 -2.47 -2.42
CA ASN A 138 -19.57 -1.10 -1.95
C ASN A 138 -19.42 -1.00 -0.42
N ALA A 139 -18.68 0.00 0.04
CA ALA A 139 -18.40 0.28 1.44
C ALA A 139 -17.73 -0.88 2.23
N MET A 140 -17.04 -1.79 1.52
CA MET A 140 -16.23 -2.81 2.22
C MET A 140 -15.13 -2.14 3.05
N THR A 141 -14.71 -2.79 4.12
CA THR A 141 -13.66 -2.28 5.01
C THR A 141 -12.27 -2.45 4.39
N PHE A 142 -11.29 -1.74 4.94
CA PHE A 142 -9.89 -1.91 4.54
C PHE A 142 -9.40 -3.35 4.78
N GLU A 143 -9.81 -3.94 5.90
CA GLU A 143 -9.47 -5.30 6.30
C GLU A 143 -10.05 -6.37 5.34
N GLU A 144 -11.12 -6.05 4.63
CA GLU A 144 -11.69 -6.89 3.58
C GLU A 144 -11.05 -6.60 2.21
N PHE A 145 -10.82 -5.32 1.91
CA PHE A 145 -10.27 -4.90 0.62
C PHE A 145 -8.84 -5.42 0.39
N ILE A 146 -7.95 -5.27 1.38
CA ILE A 146 -6.53 -5.62 1.19
C ILE A 146 -6.32 -7.11 0.92
N PRO A 147 -6.90 -8.07 1.68
CA PRO A 147 -6.77 -9.49 1.36
C PRO A 147 -7.37 -9.84 -0.01
N ALA A 148 -8.53 -9.25 -0.36
CA ALA A 148 -9.16 -9.47 -1.66
C ALA A 148 -8.31 -8.93 -2.81
N PHE A 149 -7.72 -7.72 -2.66
CA PHE A 149 -6.77 -7.16 -3.61
C PHE A 149 -5.54 -8.07 -3.77
N ASN A 150 -4.95 -8.53 -2.67
CA ASN A 150 -3.76 -9.38 -2.71
C ASN A 150 -4.05 -10.69 -3.48
N HIS A 151 -5.21 -11.31 -3.24
CA HIS A 151 -5.63 -12.50 -3.96
C HIS A 151 -5.86 -12.23 -5.45
N TRP A 152 -6.58 -11.15 -5.77
CA TRP A 152 -6.83 -10.73 -7.15
C TRP A 152 -5.52 -10.41 -7.87
N PHE A 153 -4.63 -9.61 -7.26
CA PHE A 153 -3.34 -9.24 -7.83
C PHE A 153 -2.48 -10.46 -8.18
N ALA A 154 -2.41 -11.43 -7.28
CA ALA A 154 -1.68 -12.67 -7.53
C ALA A 154 -2.25 -13.44 -8.73
N ARG A 155 -3.58 -13.51 -8.86
CA ARG A 155 -4.25 -14.18 -9.98
C ARG A 155 -4.05 -13.45 -11.31
N GLU A 156 -4.20 -12.13 -11.35
CA GLU A 156 -4.01 -11.32 -12.56
C GLU A 156 -2.58 -11.38 -13.08
N LYS A 157 -1.61 -11.46 -12.20
CA LYS A 157 -0.19 -11.62 -12.57
C LYS A 157 0.23 -13.08 -12.82
N GLY A 158 -0.73 -13.99 -12.74
CA GLY A 158 -0.63 -15.39 -13.23
C GLY A 158 0.14 -16.33 -12.33
N MET A 159 0.45 -15.97 -11.07
CA MET A 159 1.19 -16.85 -10.15
C MET A 159 1.24 -16.32 -8.71
N VAL A 160 2.26 -16.72 -7.99
CA VAL A 160 2.56 -16.26 -6.63
C VAL A 160 3.16 -14.86 -6.68
N ALA A 161 2.51 -13.92 -6.03
CA ALA A 161 2.97 -12.54 -5.89
C ALA A 161 3.42 -12.25 -4.45
N ALA A 162 4.38 -11.33 -4.29
CA ALA A 162 4.77 -10.81 -2.99
C ALA A 162 4.19 -9.41 -2.79
N ILE A 163 3.57 -9.18 -1.64
CA ILE A 163 3.11 -7.86 -1.22
C ILE A 163 3.98 -7.41 -0.05
N LEU A 164 4.65 -6.27 -0.22
CA LEU A 164 5.51 -5.69 0.81
C LEU A 164 4.79 -4.54 1.51
N THR A 165 4.94 -4.48 2.82
CA THR A 165 4.38 -3.43 3.67
C THR A 165 5.46 -2.81 4.55
N GLY A 166 5.43 -1.49 4.71
CA GLY A 166 6.37 -0.75 5.55
C GLY A 166 5.98 -0.79 7.04
N VAL A 167 5.88 -1.98 7.61
CA VAL A 167 5.53 -2.18 9.03
C VAL A 167 6.70 -2.74 9.82
N ARG A 168 6.80 -2.34 11.10
CA ARG A 168 7.83 -2.83 12.02
C ARG A 168 7.20 -3.73 13.07
N ALA A 169 7.93 -4.78 13.47
CA ALA A 169 7.46 -5.73 14.49
C ALA A 169 7.24 -5.07 15.87
N ASP A 170 7.94 -3.98 16.18
CA ASP A 170 7.86 -3.29 17.46
C ASP A 170 6.78 -2.19 17.54
N GLU A 171 5.99 -1.99 16.47
CA GLU A 171 4.88 -1.03 16.46
C GLU A 171 3.66 -1.51 17.26
N SER A 172 3.47 -2.80 17.42
CA SER A 172 2.41 -3.35 18.25
C SER A 172 2.75 -4.74 18.79
N LEU A 173 2.19 -5.09 19.95
CA LEU A 173 2.35 -6.42 20.54
C LEU A 173 1.80 -7.53 19.62
N ASN A 174 0.74 -7.28 18.88
CA ASN A 174 0.14 -8.25 17.96
C ASN A 174 1.02 -8.58 16.76
N ARG A 175 1.95 -7.68 16.39
CA ARG A 175 2.92 -7.92 15.31
C ARG A 175 4.20 -8.60 15.79
N PHE A 176 4.35 -8.69 17.10
CA PHE A 176 5.53 -9.29 17.76
C PHE A 176 5.34 -10.78 18.06
N MET A 177 4.10 -11.29 18.03
CA MET A 177 3.74 -12.69 18.24
C MET A 177 3.64 -13.42 16.89
#